data_fda714e86b14595d037962960ecb6e47
#
_entry.id   fda714e86b14595d037962960ecb6e47
#
_cell.length_a   1.000
_cell.length_b   1.000
_cell.length_c   1.000
_cell.angle_alpha   90.00
_cell.angle_beta   90.00
_cell.angle_gamma   90.00
#
_symmetry.space_group_name_H-M   'P 1'
#
loop_
_entity.id
_entity.type
_entity.pdbx_description
1 polymer ?
#
loop_
_entity_poly.entity_id
_entity_poly.type
_entity_poly.pdbx_seq_one_letter_code
_entity_poly.pdbx_strand_id
1 'polypeptide(L)'
;MCARGFPAISVLALRSLSRDARRFAVLVGIVASSCRHTPTEKEQQGAEIHYNLGVNAQQAGDMRGALAEFETALSMDPGFAEAHNAIALLLNNAFGKTDDAINHFRRALELRPGYSEAKVNLGVVLSQQGRYDEAIKLFEEALNDMRYPTPYFAEGNLGWALYKKGDSKTAIDHIRAAVTIEPKFCQGYRNLGIIEEEAGNVEAACRYFGSYREHCPEMAEAYYREGTCLAKLGQREAAKQALSICQTKSANAVLKSDCRNLMEQLH
;
A
#
# COMPACT_ATOMS: atom_id res chain seq x y z
N MET A 1 9.06 1.60 -37.77
CA MET A 1 8.55 1.52 -39.15
C MET A 1 7.78 0.21 -39.32
N CYS A 2 6.48 0.21 -39.05
CA CYS A 2 5.62 -0.92 -39.37
C CYS A 2 5.33 -0.91 -40.84
N ALA A 3 5.73 -1.98 -41.55
CA ALA A 3 5.49 -2.14 -42.98
C ALA A 3 3.99 -2.28 -43.26
N ARG A 4 3.57 -1.63 -44.33
CA ARG A 4 2.19 -1.53 -44.83
C ARG A 4 1.57 -2.92 -45.08
N GLY A 5 0.35 -3.06 -44.60
CA GLY A 5 -0.79 -3.82 -45.14
C GLY A 5 -0.52 -5.14 -45.84
N PHE A 6 -0.82 -6.26 -45.14
CA PHE A 6 -1.24 -7.47 -45.83
C PHE A 6 -2.77 -7.43 -46.01
N PRO A 7 -3.28 -7.82 -47.20
CA PRO A 7 -4.71 -7.80 -47.42
C PRO A 7 -5.43 -8.86 -46.60
N ALA A 8 -6.57 -8.46 -46.05
CA ALA A 8 -7.48 -9.35 -45.34
C ALA A 8 -7.86 -10.53 -46.24
N ILE A 9 -7.48 -11.75 -45.85
CA ILE A 9 -7.93 -12.98 -46.50
C ILE A 9 -9.40 -13.17 -46.11
N SER A 10 -10.29 -13.03 -47.10
CA SER A 10 -11.72 -13.17 -46.96
C SER A 10 -12.08 -14.59 -46.48
N VAL A 11 -12.96 -14.65 -45.48
CA VAL A 11 -13.50 -15.91 -44.89
C VAL A 11 -14.19 -16.84 -45.92
N LEU A 12 -14.45 -16.34 -47.11
CA LEU A 12 -15.08 -17.12 -48.20
C LEU A 12 -14.12 -18.11 -48.90
N ALA A 13 -12.80 -17.96 -48.74
CA ALA A 13 -11.82 -18.85 -49.43
C ALA A 13 -11.58 -20.19 -48.70
N LEU A 14 -12.11 -20.39 -47.51
CA LEU A 14 -11.87 -21.58 -46.67
C LEU A 14 -12.81 -22.78 -46.99
N ARG A 15 -13.82 -22.61 -47.86
CA ARG A 15 -14.80 -23.67 -48.15
C ARG A 15 -14.35 -24.70 -49.18
N SER A 16 -13.25 -24.50 -49.89
CA SER A 16 -12.81 -25.36 -50.99
C SER A 16 -11.54 -26.21 -50.68
N LEU A 17 -11.04 -26.19 -49.45
CA LEU A 17 -9.84 -26.94 -49.08
C LEU A 17 -10.18 -28.38 -48.63
N SER A 18 -9.38 -29.36 -49.08
CA SER A 18 -9.48 -30.77 -48.66
C SER A 18 -9.26 -30.95 -47.15
N ARG A 19 -9.72 -32.12 -46.62
CA ARG A 19 -9.63 -32.40 -45.14
C ARG A 19 -8.21 -32.32 -44.60
N ASP A 20 -7.21 -32.62 -45.39
CA ASP A 20 -5.81 -32.59 -44.94
C ASP A 20 -5.24 -31.18 -44.92
N ALA A 21 -5.66 -30.28 -45.82
CA ALA A 21 -5.30 -28.87 -45.81
C ALA A 21 -5.91 -28.10 -44.58
N ARG A 22 -7.04 -28.57 -44.04
CA ARG A 22 -7.65 -28.00 -42.85
C ARG A 22 -6.87 -28.30 -41.57
N ARG A 23 -6.12 -29.42 -41.53
CA ARG A 23 -5.25 -29.73 -40.36
C ARG A 23 -3.99 -28.89 -40.35
N PHE A 24 -3.51 -28.41 -41.49
CA PHE A 24 -2.36 -27.50 -41.57
C PHE A 24 -2.74 -26.02 -41.30
N ALA A 25 -3.97 -25.62 -41.62
CA ALA A 25 -4.45 -24.23 -41.38
C ALA A 25 -4.73 -23.91 -39.90
N VAL A 26 -4.91 -24.93 -39.07
CA VAL A 26 -5.16 -24.76 -37.60
C VAL A 26 -3.86 -24.51 -36.84
N LEU A 27 -2.69 -24.72 -37.42
CA LEU A 27 -1.38 -24.53 -36.78
C LEU A 27 -0.69 -23.21 -37.15
N VAL A 28 -1.25 -22.43 -38.08
CA VAL A 28 -0.88 -21.00 -38.19
C VAL A 28 -1.74 -20.25 -37.19
N GLY A 29 -1.45 -20.44 -35.90
CA GLY A 29 -1.91 -19.56 -34.86
C GLY A 29 -1.58 -18.13 -35.31
N ILE A 30 -2.59 -17.32 -35.51
CA ILE A 30 -2.45 -15.89 -35.67
C ILE A 30 -1.73 -15.43 -34.41
N VAL A 31 -0.40 -15.41 -34.44
CA VAL A 31 0.36 -14.53 -33.55
C VAL A 31 -0.05 -13.13 -34.02
N ALA A 32 -1.17 -12.63 -33.50
CA ALA A 32 -1.43 -11.23 -33.48
C ALA A 32 -0.27 -10.63 -32.70
N SER A 33 0.83 -10.37 -33.36
CA SER A 33 1.90 -9.52 -32.89
C SER A 33 1.24 -8.17 -32.79
N SER A 34 0.59 -7.92 -31.64
CA SER A 34 0.27 -6.55 -31.24
C SER A 34 1.60 -5.84 -31.31
N CYS A 35 1.77 -4.97 -32.30
CA CYS A 35 2.91 -4.05 -32.35
C CYS A 35 2.86 -3.28 -31.03
N ARG A 36 3.58 -3.75 -30.00
CA ARG A 36 3.79 -2.94 -28.80
C ARG A 36 4.62 -1.75 -29.28
N HIS A 37 3.98 -0.60 -29.32
CA HIS A 37 4.70 0.64 -29.52
C HIS A 37 5.75 0.73 -28.40
N THR A 38 7.03 0.71 -28.79
CA THR A 38 8.13 1.02 -27.88
C THR A 38 8.27 2.54 -27.86
N PRO A 39 8.09 3.19 -26.70
CA PRO A 39 8.18 4.63 -26.62
C PRO A 39 9.53 5.12 -27.14
N THR A 40 9.52 6.20 -27.89
CA THR A 40 10.74 6.91 -28.28
C THR A 40 11.34 7.62 -27.07
N GLU A 41 12.62 7.98 -27.13
CA GLU A 41 13.29 8.74 -26.06
C GLU A 41 12.53 10.04 -25.72
N LYS A 42 11.99 10.73 -26.72
CA LYS A 42 11.18 11.94 -26.53
C LYS A 42 9.87 11.65 -25.79
N GLU A 43 9.21 10.52 -26.08
CA GLU A 43 7.99 10.12 -25.39
C GLU A 43 8.29 9.73 -23.94
N GLN A 44 9.40 9.03 -23.67
CA GLN A 44 9.85 8.70 -22.31
C GLN A 44 10.15 9.96 -21.50
N GLN A 45 10.88 10.94 -22.07
CA GLN A 45 11.13 12.22 -21.42
C GLN A 45 9.83 12.98 -21.16
N GLY A 46 8.88 12.97 -22.10
CA GLY A 46 7.55 13.52 -21.92
C GLY A 46 6.79 12.85 -20.77
N ALA A 47 6.83 11.54 -20.70
CA ALA A 47 6.21 10.75 -19.62
C ALA A 47 6.78 11.12 -18.25
N GLU A 48 8.11 11.26 -18.12
CA GLU A 48 8.76 11.69 -16.87
C GLU A 48 8.33 13.11 -16.45
N ILE A 49 8.19 14.05 -17.40
CA ILE A 49 7.71 15.41 -17.11
C ILE A 49 6.29 15.36 -16.54
N HIS A 50 5.38 14.64 -17.20
CA HIS A 50 3.99 14.51 -16.72
C HIS A 50 3.90 13.76 -15.40
N TYR A 51 4.72 12.73 -15.18
CA TYR A 51 4.83 12.06 -13.89
C TYR A 51 5.22 13.06 -12.77
N ASN A 52 6.23 13.89 -13.00
CA ASN A 52 6.68 14.89 -12.01
C ASN A 52 5.60 15.96 -11.77
N LEU A 53 4.86 16.38 -12.81
CA LEU A 53 3.71 17.27 -12.65
C LEU A 53 2.61 16.63 -11.80
N GLY A 54 2.34 15.35 -12.01
CA GLY A 54 1.40 14.57 -11.19
C GLY A 54 1.82 14.49 -9.73
N VAL A 55 3.11 14.25 -9.44
CA VAL A 55 3.65 14.26 -8.07
C VAL A 55 3.47 15.64 -7.42
N ASN A 56 3.76 16.72 -8.14
CA ASN A 56 3.58 18.08 -7.63
C ASN A 56 2.09 18.40 -7.36
N ALA A 57 1.19 18.01 -8.25
CA ALA A 57 -0.25 18.18 -8.06
C ALA A 57 -0.74 17.39 -6.82
N GLN A 58 -0.28 16.16 -6.63
CA GLN A 58 -0.57 15.36 -5.46
C GLN A 58 -0.10 16.03 -4.16
N GLN A 59 1.12 16.57 -4.14
CA GLN A 59 1.65 17.30 -2.99
C GLN A 59 0.87 18.59 -2.69
N ALA A 60 0.32 19.24 -3.72
CA ALA A 60 -0.56 20.39 -3.59
C ALA A 60 -2.00 20.02 -3.16
N GLY A 61 -2.32 18.72 -3.03
CA GLY A 61 -3.66 18.24 -2.69
C GLY A 61 -4.63 18.13 -3.87
N ASP A 62 -4.19 18.41 -5.09
CA ASP A 62 -4.99 18.22 -6.31
C ASP A 62 -4.90 16.77 -6.81
N MET A 63 -5.68 15.89 -6.18
CA MET A 63 -5.69 14.46 -6.52
C MET A 63 -6.24 14.19 -7.93
N ARG A 64 -7.13 15.03 -8.45
CA ARG A 64 -7.68 14.87 -9.81
C ARG A 64 -6.67 15.32 -10.87
N GLY A 65 -6.02 16.46 -10.65
CA GLY A 65 -4.92 16.91 -11.51
C GLY A 65 -3.77 15.92 -11.53
N ALA A 66 -3.40 15.38 -10.36
CA ALA A 66 -2.37 14.35 -10.27
C ALA A 66 -2.72 13.09 -11.09
N LEU A 67 -3.96 12.61 -11.00
CA LEU A 67 -4.41 11.45 -11.78
C LEU A 67 -4.32 11.73 -13.30
N ALA A 68 -4.81 12.89 -13.75
CA ALA A 68 -4.77 13.25 -15.16
C ALA A 68 -3.33 13.34 -15.71
N GLU A 69 -2.41 13.88 -14.91
CA GLU A 69 -0.99 13.95 -15.28
C GLU A 69 -0.33 12.57 -15.34
N PHE A 70 -0.60 11.68 -14.39
CA PHE A 70 -0.09 10.31 -14.43
C PHE A 70 -0.69 9.51 -15.61
N GLU A 71 -1.97 9.68 -15.93
CA GLU A 71 -2.60 9.07 -17.11
C GLU A 71 -1.96 9.61 -18.41
N THR A 72 -1.62 10.90 -18.44
CA THR A 72 -0.90 11.49 -19.57
C THR A 72 0.50 10.87 -19.72
N ALA A 73 1.22 10.67 -18.61
CA ALA A 73 2.50 9.97 -18.62
C ALA A 73 2.37 8.55 -19.21
N LEU A 74 1.34 7.78 -18.80
CA LEU A 74 1.08 6.44 -19.36
C LEU A 74 0.63 6.43 -20.81
N SER A 75 0.02 7.53 -21.31
CA SER A 75 -0.31 7.67 -22.72
C SER A 75 0.94 7.79 -23.61
N MET A 76 2.00 8.37 -23.05
CA MET A 76 3.30 8.52 -23.73
C MET A 76 4.18 7.27 -23.53
N ASP A 77 4.25 6.75 -22.33
CA ASP A 77 4.96 5.50 -21.99
C ASP A 77 4.05 4.53 -21.21
N PRO A 78 3.37 3.60 -21.90
CA PRO A 78 2.55 2.58 -21.23
C PRO A 78 3.36 1.58 -20.38
N GLY A 79 4.70 1.62 -20.47
CA GLY A 79 5.63 0.82 -19.69
C GLY A 79 6.15 1.51 -18.42
N PHE A 80 5.68 2.70 -18.10
CA PHE A 80 6.17 3.47 -16.97
C PHE A 80 5.64 2.91 -15.64
N ALA A 81 6.39 2.01 -15.02
CA ALA A 81 5.98 1.28 -13.83
C ALA A 81 5.67 2.21 -12.63
N GLU A 82 6.42 3.30 -12.47
CA GLU A 82 6.20 4.28 -11.40
C GLU A 82 4.87 5.02 -11.56
N ALA A 83 4.47 5.35 -12.78
CA ALA A 83 3.18 5.99 -13.04
C ALA A 83 2.02 5.03 -12.70
N HIS A 84 2.14 3.75 -13.04
CA HIS A 84 1.17 2.74 -12.61
C HIS A 84 1.07 2.64 -11.08
N ASN A 85 2.20 2.60 -10.36
CA ASN A 85 2.21 2.59 -8.89
C ASN A 85 1.57 3.87 -8.30
N ALA A 86 1.85 5.04 -8.85
CA ALA A 86 1.29 6.31 -8.39
C ALA A 86 -0.23 6.39 -8.62
N ILE A 87 -0.71 5.98 -9.79
CA ILE A 87 -2.15 5.89 -10.07
C ILE A 87 -2.83 4.93 -9.09
N ALA A 88 -2.24 3.77 -8.82
CA ALA A 88 -2.79 2.80 -7.88
C ALA A 88 -2.96 3.40 -6.47
N LEU A 89 -1.95 4.12 -5.98
CA LEU A 89 -2.03 4.82 -4.70
C LEU A 89 -3.16 5.85 -4.67
N LEU A 90 -3.31 6.66 -5.72
CA LEU A 90 -4.40 7.63 -5.81
C LEU A 90 -5.77 6.96 -5.86
N LEU A 91 -5.93 5.92 -6.69
CA LEU A 91 -7.18 5.19 -6.84
C LEU A 91 -7.63 4.59 -5.50
N ASN A 92 -6.71 3.99 -4.75
CA ASN A 92 -7.04 3.40 -3.45
C ASN A 92 -7.32 4.48 -2.40
N ASN A 93 -6.42 5.45 -2.23
CA ASN A 93 -6.42 6.33 -1.06
C ASN A 93 -7.36 7.54 -1.21
N ALA A 94 -7.47 8.08 -2.43
CA ALA A 94 -8.25 9.29 -2.67
C ALA A 94 -9.63 9.00 -3.30
N PHE A 95 -9.73 7.95 -4.10
CA PHE A 95 -10.95 7.67 -4.85
C PHE A 95 -11.70 6.41 -4.40
N GLY A 96 -11.12 5.59 -3.51
CA GLY A 96 -11.74 4.36 -3.00
C GLY A 96 -11.93 3.27 -4.05
N LYS A 97 -11.20 3.34 -5.18
CA LYS A 97 -11.27 2.39 -6.30
C LYS A 97 -10.23 1.28 -6.13
N THR A 98 -10.43 0.46 -5.12
CA THR A 98 -9.43 -0.53 -4.68
C THR A 98 -9.12 -1.59 -5.73
N ASP A 99 -10.12 -2.08 -6.47
CA ASP A 99 -9.88 -3.11 -7.50
C ASP A 99 -9.08 -2.56 -8.68
N ASP A 100 -9.38 -1.33 -9.12
CA ASP A 100 -8.59 -0.64 -10.15
C ASP A 100 -7.16 -0.41 -9.66
N ALA A 101 -6.97 -0.03 -8.41
CA ALA A 101 -5.65 0.13 -7.79
C ALA A 101 -4.85 -1.17 -7.82
N ILE A 102 -5.44 -2.30 -7.45
CA ILE A 102 -4.80 -3.61 -7.51
C ILE A 102 -4.33 -3.94 -8.93
N ASN A 103 -5.15 -3.65 -9.94
CA ASN A 103 -4.79 -3.87 -11.33
C ASN A 103 -3.58 -3.03 -11.75
N HIS A 104 -3.53 -1.77 -11.37
CA HIS A 104 -2.40 -0.88 -11.63
C HIS A 104 -1.13 -1.33 -10.89
N PHE A 105 -1.21 -1.73 -9.61
CA PHE A 105 -0.06 -2.30 -8.90
C PHE A 105 0.47 -3.57 -9.58
N ARG A 106 -0.41 -4.49 -9.97
CA ARG A 106 -0.02 -5.69 -10.71
C ARG A 106 0.67 -5.34 -12.01
N ARG A 107 0.17 -4.34 -12.73
CA ARG A 107 0.78 -3.88 -13.96
C ARG A 107 2.18 -3.30 -13.71
N ALA A 108 2.38 -2.53 -12.66
CA ALA A 108 3.69 -2.03 -12.25
C ALA A 108 4.68 -3.20 -12.00
N LEU A 109 4.21 -4.26 -11.34
CA LEU A 109 5.02 -5.44 -11.04
C LEU A 109 5.28 -6.35 -12.25
N GLU A 110 4.36 -6.43 -13.22
CA GLU A 110 4.61 -7.08 -14.51
C GLU A 110 5.72 -6.38 -15.30
N LEU A 111 5.72 -5.05 -15.27
CA LEU A 111 6.71 -4.22 -15.95
C LEU A 111 8.06 -4.24 -15.23
N ARG A 112 8.05 -4.26 -13.89
CA ARG A 112 9.23 -4.29 -13.04
C ARG A 112 9.04 -5.27 -11.88
N PRO A 113 9.36 -6.56 -12.05
CA PRO A 113 9.18 -7.58 -10.99
C PRO A 113 9.94 -7.30 -9.70
N GLY A 114 11.05 -6.56 -9.77
CA GLY A 114 11.86 -6.13 -8.62
C GLY A 114 11.41 -4.82 -7.96
N TYR A 115 10.20 -4.31 -8.23
CA TYR A 115 9.74 -3.03 -7.68
C TYR A 115 9.21 -3.22 -6.26
N SER A 116 10.10 -3.18 -5.27
CA SER A 116 9.82 -3.49 -3.87
C SER A 116 8.77 -2.55 -3.26
N GLU A 117 8.79 -1.25 -3.61
CA GLU A 117 7.78 -0.29 -3.16
C GLU A 117 6.37 -0.68 -3.66
N ALA A 118 6.22 -1.04 -4.93
CA ALA A 118 4.92 -1.47 -5.48
C ALA A 118 4.44 -2.78 -4.84
N LYS A 119 5.35 -3.72 -4.51
CA LYS A 119 5.01 -4.93 -3.75
C LYS A 119 4.44 -4.58 -2.38
N VAL A 120 5.11 -3.71 -1.64
CA VAL A 120 4.63 -3.30 -0.32
C VAL A 120 3.31 -2.58 -0.39
N ASN A 121 3.13 -1.66 -1.33
CA ASN A 121 1.87 -0.95 -1.54
C ASN A 121 0.71 -1.90 -1.88
N LEU A 122 0.93 -2.85 -2.79
CA LEU A 122 -0.06 -3.90 -3.10
C LEU A 122 -0.34 -4.77 -1.89
N GLY A 123 0.69 -5.17 -1.13
CA GLY A 123 0.56 -5.95 0.09
C GLY A 123 -0.31 -5.26 1.14
N VAL A 124 -0.15 -3.94 1.32
CA VAL A 124 -1.00 -3.13 2.22
C VAL A 124 -2.45 -3.18 1.79
N VAL A 125 -2.74 -2.97 0.50
CA VAL A 125 -4.10 -3.00 -0.03
C VAL A 125 -4.73 -4.40 0.13
N LEU A 126 -3.97 -5.45 -0.15
CA LEU A 126 -4.43 -6.83 0.03
C LEU A 126 -4.69 -7.17 1.51
N SER A 127 -3.85 -6.69 2.42
CA SER A 127 -4.07 -6.83 3.87
C SER A 127 -5.35 -6.16 4.34
N GLN A 128 -5.67 -4.98 3.80
CA GLN A 128 -6.93 -4.28 4.09
C GLN A 128 -8.16 -5.07 3.61
N GLN A 129 -8.01 -5.87 2.53
CA GLN A 129 -9.03 -6.80 2.04
C GLN A 129 -9.05 -8.16 2.77
N GLY A 130 -8.21 -8.38 3.78
CA GLY A 130 -8.09 -9.65 4.48
C GLY A 130 -7.34 -10.75 3.71
N ARG A 131 -6.70 -10.42 2.59
CA ARG A 131 -5.90 -11.33 1.75
C ARG A 131 -4.48 -11.44 2.30
N TYR A 132 -4.37 -11.87 3.54
CA TYR A 132 -3.10 -11.82 4.29
C TYR A 132 -2.01 -12.70 3.70
N ASP A 133 -2.33 -13.89 3.16
CA ASP A 133 -1.32 -14.78 2.57
C ASP A 133 -0.61 -14.14 1.36
N GLU A 134 -1.37 -13.47 0.51
CA GLU A 134 -0.81 -12.77 -0.64
C GLU A 134 0.02 -11.55 -0.21
N ALA A 135 -0.45 -10.83 0.79
CA ALA A 135 0.24 -9.67 1.35
C ALA A 135 1.58 -10.05 1.99
N ILE A 136 1.59 -11.12 2.83
CA ILE A 136 2.79 -11.65 3.47
C ILE A 136 3.87 -11.96 2.43
N LYS A 137 3.50 -12.72 1.38
CA LYS A 137 4.42 -13.06 0.31
C LYS A 137 5.05 -11.82 -0.34
N LEU A 138 4.25 -10.79 -0.60
CA LEU A 138 4.75 -9.56 -1.22
C LEU A 138 5.68 -8.77 -0.29
N PHE A 139 5.40 -8.74 1.02
CA PHE A 139 6.28 -8.10 2.00
C PHE A 139 7.61 -8.85 2.13
N GLU A 140 7.59 -10.19 2.20
CA GLU A 140 8.79 -11.02 2.22
C GLU A 140 9.63 -10.83 0.95
N GLU A 141 8.99 -10.80 -0.23
CA GLU A 141 9.68 -10.53 -1.47
C GLU A 141 10.30 -9.12 -1.54
N ALA A 142 9.66 -8.11 -0.91
CA ALA A 142 10.22 -6.78 -0.83
C ALA A 142 11.42 -6.71 0.13
N LEU A 143 11.36 -7.43 1.25
CA LEU A 143 12.45 -7.52 2.24
C LEU A 143 13.68 -8.27 1.72
N ASN A 144 13.54 -9.12 0.70
CA ASN A 144 14.67 -9.76 0.02
C ASN A 144 15.49 -8.79 -0.85
N ASP A 145 14.99 -7.59 -1.14
CA ASP A 145 15.76 -6.56 -1.85
C ASP A 145 16.52 -5.69 -0.85
N MET A 146 17.82 -5.94 -0.71
CA MET A 146 18.70 -5.16 0.18
C MET A 146 18.78 -3.67 -0.18
N ARG A 147 18.33 -3.26 -1.38
CA ARG A 147 18.31 -1.86 -1.80
C ARG A 147 16.98 -1.17 -1.52
N TYR A 148 16.00 -1.91 -0.98
CA TYR A 148 14.71 -1.32 -0.61
C TYR A 148 14.92 -0.26 0.50
N PRO A 149 14.58 1.03 0.25
CA PRO A 149 15.02 2.11 1.13
C PRO A 149 14.24 2.20 2.45
N THR A 150 13.05 1.57 2.54
CA THR A 150 12.16 1.66 3.71
C THR A 150 11.76 0.29 4.26
N PRO A 151 12.73 -0.59 4.62
CA PRO A 151 12.43 -1.95 5.06
C PRO A 151 11.56 -1.99 6.31
N TYR A 152 11.63 -1.00 7.19
CA TYR A 152 10.78 -0.88 8.37
C TYR A 152 9.29 -0.88 8.01
N PHE A 153 8.92 -0.32 6.86
CA PHE A 153 7.54 -0.26 6.42
C PHE A 153 7.03 -1.64 5.99
N ALA A 154 7.86 -2.42 5.29
CA ALA A 154 7.56 -3.81 4.95
C ALA A 154 7.52 -4.70 6.20
N GLU A 155 8.50 -4.58 7.10
CA GLU A 155 8.55 -5.30 8.38
C GLU A 155 7.30 -5.07 9.24
N GLY A 156 6.91 -3.81 9.41
CA GLY A 156 5.75 -3.45 10.22
C GLY A 156 4.42 -3.98 9.63
N ASN A 157 4.26 -3.92 8.31
CA ASN A 157 3.07 -4.44 7.64
C ASN A 157 3.05 -5.97 7.57
N LEU A 158 4.21 -6.62 7.38
CA LEU A 158 4.38 -8.08 7.47
C LEU A 158 3.93 -8.56 8.86
N GLY A 159 4.47 -7.94 9.91
CA GLY A 159 4.09 -8.30 11.27
C GLY A 159 2.59 -8.12 11.52
N TRP A 160 1.99 -7.03 11.06
CA TRP A 160 0.55 -6.84 11.20
C TRP A 160 -0.28 -7.90 10.44
N ALA A 161 0.12 -8.27 9.23
CA ALA A 161 -0.54 -9.32 8.45
C ALA A 161 -0.44 -10.70 9.14
N LEU A 162 0.75 -11.04 9.68
CA LEU A 162 0.97 -12.26 10.46
C LEU A 162 0.08 -12.31 11.71
N TYR A 163 -0.01 -11.18 12.44
CA TYR A 163 -0.91 -11.08 13.59
C TYR A 163 -2.36 -11.35 13.21
N LYS A 164 -2.84 -10.75 12.12
CA LYS A 164 -4.21 -10.98 11.62
C LYS A 164 -4.45 -12.43 11.18
N LYS A 165 -3.40 -13.17 10.85
CA LYS A 165 -3.45 -14.63 10.62
C LYS A 165 -3.37 -15.47 11.89
N GLY A 166 -3.13 -14.87 13.04
CA GLY A 166 -3.03 -15.56 14.33
C GLY A 166 -1.61 -15.91 14.78
N ASP A 167 -0.58 -15.54 14.01
CA ASP A 167 0.82 -15.73 14.43
C ASP A 167 1.34 -14.48 15.16
N SER A 168 0.87 -14.31 16.39
CA SER A 168 1.24 -13.14 17.22
C SER A 168 2.72 -13.13 17.60
N LYS A 169 3.36 -14.29 17.73
CA LYS A 169 4.77 -14.37 18.12
C LYS A 169 5.68 -13.79 17.03
N THR A 170 5.59 -14.34 15.85
CA THR A 170 6.37 -13.85 14.68
C THR A 170 6.02 -12.41 14.33
N ALA A 171 4.74 -12.02 14.48
CA ALA A 171 4.27 -10.67 14.27
C ALA A 171 5.00 -9.65 15.15
N ILE A 172 5.12 -9.93 16.45
CA ILE A 172 5.82 -9.05 17.41
C ILE A 172 7.29 -8.88 17.00
N ASP A 173 7.96 -9.96 16.58
CA ASP A 173 9.38 -9.88 16.19
C ASP A 173 9.58 -8.97 14.97
N HIS A 174 8.76 -9.10 13.93
CA HIS A 174 8.79 -8.23 12.75
C HIS A 174 8.47 -6.77 13.09
N ILE A 175 7.44 -6.50 13.89
CA ILE A 175 7.10 -5.12 14.25
C ILE A 175 8.19 -4.49 15.14
N ARG A 176 8.83 -5.27 16.03
CA ARG A 176 10.00 -4.81 16.80
C ARG A 176 11.18 -4.47 15.90
N ALA A 177 11.46 -5.29 14.88
CA ALA A 177 12.46 -4.97 13.87
C ALA A 177 12.13 -3.63 13.19
N ALA A 178 10.89 -3.42 12.79
CA ALA A 178 10.46 -2.17 12.16
C ALA A 178 10.74 -0.93 13.03
N VAL A 179 10.37 -0.93 14.31
CA VAL A 179 10.59 0.22 15.21
C VAL A 179 12.05 0.37 15.65
N THR A 180 12.85 -0.69 15.52
CA THR A 180 14.30 -0.63 15.72
C THR A 180 15.00 0.06 14.55
N ILE A 181 14.58 -0.25 13.32
CA ILE A 181 15.10 0.37 12.10
C ILE A 181 14.67 1.85 12.03
N GLU A 182 13.40 2.14 12.29
CA GLU A 182 12.83 3.49 12.26
C GLU A 182 12.07 3.79 13.56
N PRO A 183 12.73 4.43 14.56
CA PRO A 183 12.08 4.75 15.83
C PRO A 183 10.87 5.69 15.73
N LYS A 184 10.71 6.42 14.61
CA LYS A 184 9.54 7.25 14.35
C LYS A 184 8.43 6.50 13.60
N PHE A 185 8.54 5.20 13.45
CA PHE A 185 7.48 4.38 12.86
C PHE A 185 6.32 4.18 13.86
N CYS A 186 5.50 5.19 13.99
CA CYS A 186 4.39 5.30 14.96
C CYS A 186 3.43 4.10 14.93
N GLN A 187 3.12 3.60 13.74
CA GLN A 187 2.23 2.46 13.56
C GLN A 187 2.78 1.18 14.21
N GLY A 188 4.10 1.03 14.26
CA GLY A 188 4.74 -0.13 14.90
C GLY A 188 4.45 -0.20 16.40
N TYR A 189 4.69 0.88 17.14
CA TYR A 189 4.39 0.92 18.58
C TYR A 189 2.90 0.75 18.88
N ARG A 190 2.05 1.42 18.10
CA ARG A 190 0.61 1.27 18.19
C ARG A 190 0.18 -0.18 18.02
N ASN A 191 0.70 -0.87 17.00
CA ASN A 191 0.37 -2.26 16.70
C ASN A 191 0.90 -3.21 17.78
N LEU A 192 2.13 -3.02 18.29
CA LEU A 192 2.66 -3.79 19.42
C LEU A 192 1.78 -3.64 20.65
N GLY A 193 1.37 -2.40 20.98
CA GLY A 193 0.47 -2.15 22.10
C GLY A 193 -0.89 -2.85 21.94
N ILE A 194 -1.47 -2.84 20.74
CA ILE A 194 -2.74 -3.54 20.45
C ILE A 194 -2.59 -5.05 20.60
N ILE A 195 -1.54 -5.64 20.07
CA ILE A 195 -1.28 -7.10 20.16
C ILE A 195 -1.18 -7.54 21.62
N GLU A 196 -0.43 -6.79 22.43
CA GLU A 196 -0.27 -7.12 23.86
C GLU A 196 -1.57 -6.86 24.64
N GLU A 197 -2.33 -5.82 24.31
CA GLU A 197 -3.63 -5.54 24.93
C GLU A 197 -4.64 -6.64 24.66
N GLU A 198 -4.75 -7.12 23.40
CA GLU A 198 -5.65 -8.20 23.02
C GLU A 198 -5.20 -9.55 23.61
N ALA A 199 -3.90 -9.74 23.88
CA ALA A 199 -3.37 -10.89 24.60
C ALA A 199 -3.60 -10.82 26.12
N GLY A 200 -4.13 -9.71 26.65
CA GLY A 200 -4.34 -9.49 28.09
C GLY A 200 -3.08 -9.04 28.85
N ASN A 201 -1.98 -8.77 28.16
CA ASN A 201 -0.71 -8.33 28.75
C ASN A 201 -0.71 -6.80 28.96
N VAL A 202 -1.58 -6.31 29.88
CA VAL A 202 -1.86 -4.89 30.05
C VAL A 202 -0.59 -4.08 30.32
N GLU A 203 0.33 -4.53 31.16
CA GLU A 203 1.58 -3.84 31.46
C GLU A 203 2.49 -3.73 30.23
N ALA A 204 2.55 -4.76 29.39
CA ALA A 204 3.31 -4.72 28.16
C ALA A 204 2.68 -3.76 27.14
N ALA A 205 1.37 -3.79 27.00
CA ALA A 205 0.62 -2.86 26.19
C ALA A 205 0.88 -1.40 26.59
N CYS A 206 0.83 -1.10 27.89
CA CYS A 206 1.10 0.25 28.42
C CYS A 206 2.51 0.72 28.13
N ARG A 207 3.52 -0.17 28.19
CA ARG A 207 4.89 0.20 27.80
C ARG A 207 4.96 0.59 26.32
N TYR A 208 4.33 -0.18 25.43
CA TYR A 208 4.32 0.16 23.99
C TYR A 208 3.51 1.41 23.67
N PHE A 209 2.38 1.65 24.33
CA PHE A 209 1.64 2.90 24.17
C PHE A 209 2.39 4.11 24.75
N GLY A 210 3.16 3.94 25.82
CA GLY A 210 4.10 4.94 26.30
C GLY A 210 5.18 5.27 25.30
N SER A 211 5.79 4.24 24.67
CA SER A 211 6.75 4.42 23.55
C SER A 211 6.09 5.10 22.35
N TYR A 212 4.83 4.75 22.03
CA TYR A 212 4.07 5.40 20.95
C TYR A 212 3.96 6.92 21.21
N ARG A 213 3.60 7.34 22.45
CA ARG A 213 3.54 8.75 22.81
C ARG A 213 4.93 9.42 22.80
N GLU A 214 5.96 8.71 23.24
CA GLU A 214 7.32 9.27 23.30
C GLU A 214 7.89 9.54 21.91
N HIS A 215 7.78 8.59 20.99
CA HIS A 215 8.33 8.71 19.64
C HIS A 215 7.42 9.47 18.69
N CYS A 216 6.12 9.58 19.00
CA CYS A 216 5.10 10.19 18.15
C CYS A 216 4.23 11.19 18.91
N PRO A 217 4.84 12.22 19.53
CA PRO A 217 4.14 13.14 20.42
C PRO A 217 3.07 14.01 19.73
N GLU A 218 3.08 14.04 18.39
CA GLU A 218 2.06 14.78 17.61
C GLU A 218 0.74 14.00 17.50
N MET A 219 0.77 12.69 17.73
CA MET A 219 -0.38 11.81 17.52
C MET A 219 -1.29 11.81 18.76
N ALA A 220 -2.45 12.48 18.70
CA ALA A 220 -3.43 12.48 19.78
C ALA A 220 -3.87 11.05 20.18
N GLU A 221 -3.94 10.10 19.23
CA GLU A 221 -4.25 8.70 19.52
C GLU A 221 -3.24 8.05 20.47
N ALA A 222 -1.97 8.44 20.43
CA ALA A 222 -0.95 7.90 21.32
C ALA A 222 -1.28 8.19 22.80
N TYR A 223 -1.70 9.41 23.09
CA TYR A 223 -2.13 9.82 24.44
C TYR A 223 -3.44 9.14 24.86
N TYR A 224 -4.37 8.92 23.93
CA TYR A 224 -5.60 8.19 24.20
C TYR A 224 -5.30 6.74 24.61
N ARG A 225 -4.46 6.05 23.82
CA ARG A 225 -4.05 4.65 24.07
C ARG A 225 -3.32 4.51 25.40
N GLU A 226 -2.36 5.39 25.66
CA GLU A 226 -1.64 5.42 26.95
C GLU A 226 -2.61 5.70 28.11
N GLY A 227 -3.46 6.71 28.00
CA GLY A 227 -4.43 7.07 29.03
C GLY A 227 -5.42 5.93 29.32
N THR A 228 -5.94 5.27 28.30
CA THR A 228 -6.83 4.10 28.44
C THR A 228 -6.11 2.97 29.17
N CYS A 229 -4.88 2.72 28.83
CA CYS A 229 -4.08 1.66 29.41
C CYS A 229 -3.73 1.96 30.89
N LEU A 230 -3.29 3.18 31.19
CA LEU A 230 -3.02 3.62 32.57
C LEU A 230 -4.26 3.55 33.47
N ALA A 231 -5.44 3.84 32.91
CA ALA A 231 -6.71 3.68 33.63
C ALA A 231 -6.96 2.23 34.02
N LYS A 232 -6.69 1.27 33.12
CA LYS A 232 -6.79 -0.18 33.42
C LYS A 232 -5.83 -0.62 34.51
N LEU A 233 -4.65 0.01 34.63
CA LEU A 233 -3.68 -0.23 35.70
C LEU A 233 -4.03 0.51 37.01
N GLY A 234 -5.15 1.21 37.08
CA GLY A 234 -5.55 2.01 38.23
C GLY A 234 -4.74 3.29 38.46
N GLN A 235 -3.89 3.67 37.51
CA GLN A 235 -3.05 4.87 37.57
C GLN A 235 -3.86 6.11 37.14
N ARG A 236 -4.88 6.46 37.91
CA ARG A 236 -5.92 7.45 37.57
C ARG A 236 -5.37 8.80 37.16
N GLU A 237 -4.45 9.36 37.97
CA GLU A 237 -3.94 10.72 37.72
C GLU A 237 -3.08 10.78 36.43
N ALA A 238 -2.23 9.77 36.18
CA ALA A 238 -1.46 9.70 34.96
C ALA A 238 -2.38 9.49 33.73
N ALA A 239 -3.43 8.68 33.87
CA ALA A 239 -4.44 8.49 32.84
C ALA A 239 -5.16 9.80 32.49
N LYS A 240 -5.60 10.57 33.50
CA LYS A 240 -6.24 11.88 33.30
C LYS A 240 -5.32 12.88 32.60
N GLN A 241 -4.03 12.90 32.94
CA GLN A 241 -3.05 13.77 32.28
C GLN A 241 -2.91 13.42 30.80
N ALA A 242 -2.73 12.16 30.47
CA ALA A 242 -2.63 11.70 29.07
C ALA A 242 -3.91 12.04 28.29
N LEU A 243 -5.09 11.75 28.85
CA LEU A 243 -6.39 12.03 28.22
C LEU A 243 -6.65 13.52 28.01
N SER A 244 -6.20 14.38 28.93
CA SER A 244 -6.28 15.84 28.78
C SER A 244 -5.45 16.33 27.59
N ILE A 245 -4.24 15.79 27.42
CA ILE A 245 -3.39 16.10 26.27
C ILE A 245 -4.04 15.58 24.96
N CYS A 246 -4.60 14.36 24.98
CA CYS A 246 -5.37 13.82 23.85
C CYS A 246 -6.49 14.78 23.45
N GLN A 247 -7.32 15.22 24.39
CA GLN A 247 -8.43 16.14 24.16
C GLN A 247 -7.95 17.44 23.51
N THR A 248 -6.81 17.96 23.93
CA THR A 248 -6.25 19.23 23.44
C THR A 248 -5.68 19.07 22.02
N LYS A 249 -4.93 17.98 21.77
CA LYS A 249 -4.25 17.74 20.49
C LYS A 249 -5.18 17.23 19.39
N SER A 250 -6.30 16.58 19.75
CA SER A 250 -7.14 15.93 18.74
C SER A 250 -7.93 16.95 17.91
N ALA A 251 -7.72 16.90 16.57
CA ALA A 251 -8.58 17.55 15.59
C ALA A 251 -9.84 16.71 15.29
N ASN A 252 -9.81 15.40 15.59
CA ASN A 252 -10.94 14.49 15.39
C ASN A 252 -11.94 14.65 16.55
N ALA A 253 -13.17 15.07 16.23
CA ALA A 253 -14.21 15.34 17.22
C ALA A 253 -14.62 14.10 18.03
N VAL A 254 -14.61 12.92 17.40
CA VAL A 254 -14.94 11.64 18.06
C VAL A 254 -13.86 11.30 19.07
N LEU A 255 -12.59 11.27 18.68
CA LEU A 255 -11.49 10.97 19.59
C LEU A 255 -11.43 11.99 20.73
N LYS A 256 -11.67 13.27 20.45
CA LYS A 256 -11.73 14.33 21.46
C LYS A 256 -12.83 14.08 22.49
N SER A 257 -13.98 13.61 22.03
CA SER A 257 -15.10 13.22 22.92
C SER A 257 -14.75 11.99 23.76
N ASP A 258 -14.11 10.99 23.15
CA ASP A 258 -13.72 9.74 23.83
C ASP A 258 -12.70 10.04 24.95
N CYS A 259 -11.72 10.89 24.69
CA CYS A 259 -10.75 11.33 25.73
C CYS A 259 -11.45 12.01 26.89
N ARG A 260 -12.40 12.90 26.64
CA ARG A 260 -13.16 13.60 27.69
C ARG A 260 -14.03 12.62 28.49
N ASN A 261 -14.81 11.78 27.82
CA ASN A 261 -15.73 10.85 28.47
C ASN A 261 -14.99 9.87 29.39
N LEU A 262 -13.84 9.34 28.91
CA LEU A 262 -13.02 8.46 29.74
C LEU A 262 -12.43 9.20 30.95
N MET A 263 -11.98 10.45 30.79
CA MET A 263 -11.45 11.26 31.86
C MET A 263 -12.52 11.54 32.95
N GLU A 264 -13.77 11.78 32.55
CA GLU A 264 -14.91 11.95 33.46
C GLU A 264 -15.25 10.67 34.23
N GLN A 265 -15.03 9.49 33.67
CA GLN A 265 -15.25 8.20 34.33
C GLN A 265 -14.18 7.86 35.38
N LEU A 266 -13.06 8.56 35.39
CA LEU A 266 -11.95 8.30 36.32
C LEU A 266 -12.06 9.08 37.67
N HIS A 267 -13.25 9.54 37.98
CA HIS A 267 -13.53 10.23 39.27
C HIS A 267 -13.49 9.32 40.49
#